data_223cc781d2a9813218e76c6bdf7e7224
#
_entry.id   223cc781d2a9813218e76c6bdf7e7224
#
_cell.length_a   1.000
_cell.length_b   1.000
_cell.length_c   1.000
_cell.angle_alpha   90.00
_cell.angle_beta   90.00
_cell.angle_gamma   90.00
#
_symmetry.space_group_name_H-M   'P 1'
#
loop_
_entity.id
_entity.type
_entity.pdbx_description
1 polymer ?
#
loop_
_entity_poly.entity_id
_entity_poly.type
_entity_poly.pdbx_seq_one_letter_code
_entity_poly.pdbx_strand_id
1 'polypeptide(L)'
;MFTLEKAMKYRLLAILAASALMPSAAMANADLARAKNCVACHAAANKVVGPAYKDIAAKYAGQADAENKLVQKVLKGGSGAWGAVPMPANGQVSEAEARTLVKWILSQK
;
A
#
# COMPACT_ATOMS: atom_id res chain seq x y z
N MET A 1 39.70 22.73 22.40
CA MET A 1 38.76 22.03 23.26
C MET A 1 37.39 22.05 22.59
N PHE A 2 36.89 20.93 22.12
CA PHE A 2 35.54 20.85 21.58
C PHE A 2 34.55 20.92 22.75
N THR A 3 33.71 21.94 22.77
CA THR A 3 32.65 22.04 23.77
C THR A 3 31.55 21.04 23.47
N LEU A 4 30.95 20.45 24.51
CA LEU A 4 29.84 19.50 24.43
C LEU A 4 28.69 20.01 23.52
N GLU A 5 28.48 21.33 23.45
CA GLU A 5 27.49 21.98 22.57
C GLU A 5 27.75 21.74 21.08
N LYS A 6 29.01 21.76 20.64
CA LYS A 6 29.32 21.49 19.22
C LYS A 6 29.09 20.03 18.87
N ALA A 7 29.48 19.10 19.76
CA ALA A 7 29.21 17.67 19.55
C ALA A 7 27.72 17.35 19.49
N MET A 8 26.90 18.04 20.28
CA MET A 8 25.45 17.87 20.31
C MET A 8 24.78 18.40 19.04
N LYS A 9 25.24 19.53 18.49
CA LYS A 9 24.77 20.10 17.24
C LYS A 9 25.03 19.16 16.03
N TYR A 10 26.21 18.57 15.98
CA TYR A 10 26.56 17.63 14.91
C TYR A 10 25.78 16.32 15.01
N ARG A 11 25.47 15.84 16.21
CA ARG A 11 24.65 14.64 16.43
C ARG A 11 23.19 14.87 16.03
N LEU A 12 22.63 16.03 16.31
CA LEU A 12 21.27 16.41 15.90
C LEU A 12 21.16 16.58 14.37
N LEU A 13 22.17 17.16 13.73
CA LEU A 13 22.21 17.29 12.27
C LEU A 13 22.33 15.92 11.57
N ALA A 14 23.10 14.99 12.12
CA ALA A 14 23.24 13.63 11.59
C ALA A 14 21.93 12.83 11.69
N ILE A 15 21.16 13.02 12.77
CA ILE A 15 19.87 12.34 12.97
C ILE A 15 18.81 12.88 11.98
N LEU A 16 18.81 14.19 11.71
CA LEU A 16 17.92 14.79 10.72
C LEU A 16 18.26 14.36 9.29
N ALA A 17 19.54 14.20 8.95
CA ALA A 17 19.95 13.72 7.64
C ALA A 17 19.59 12.24 7.41
N ALA A 18 19.65 11.39 8.44
CA ALA A 18 19.30 9.98 8.35
C ALA A 18 17.79 9.76 8.13
N SER A 19 16.92 10.62 8.72
CA SER A 19 15.46 10.54 8.53
C SER A 19 15.00 10.99 7.13
N ALA A 20 15.77 11.82 6.43
CA ALA A 20 15.48 12.27 5.06
C ALA A 20 15.77 11.20 3.99
N LEU A 21 16.49 10.13 4.32
CA LEU A 21 16.87 9.07 3.38
C LEU A 21 15.96 7.84 3.42
N MET A 22 14.97 7.78 4.30
CA MET A 22 14.01 6.68 4.36
C MET A 22 12.87 6.91 3.34
N PRO A 23 12.61 5.94 2.43
CA PRO A 23 11.43 6.01 1.57
C PRO A 23 10.17 6.03 2.44
N SER A 24 9.15 6.82 2.03
CA SER A 24 7.85 6.80 2.72
C SER A 24 7.20 5.43 2.58
N ALA A 25 6.41 5.00 3.57
CA ALA A 25 5.65 3.75 3.52
C ALA A 25 4.71 3.69 2.30
N ALA A 26 4.15 4.83 1.87
CA ALA A 26 3.30 4.92 0.68
C ALA A 26 4.05 4.55 -0.61
N MET A 27 5.31 4.99 -0.77
CA MET A 27 6.13 4.62 -1.93
C MET A 27 6.52 3.14 -1.91
N ALA A 28 6.89 2.60 -0.73
CA ALA A 28 7.21 1.18 -0.59
C ALA A 28 6.01 0.29 -0.94
N ASN A 29 4.78 0.69 -0.57
CA ASN A 29 3.56 -0.05 -0.88
C ASN A 29 3.15 0.06 -2.35
N ALA A 30 3.37 1.21 -2.99
CA ALA A 30 3.19 1.36 -4.43
C ALA A 30 4.18 0.48 -5.21
N ASP A 31 5.41 0.39 -4.76
CA ASP A 31 6.42 -0.49 -5.35
C ASP A 31 6.07 -1.97 -5.16
N LEU A 32 5.54 -2.35 -4.02
CA LEU A 32 5.04 -3.70 -3.78
C LEU A 32 3.88 -4.05 -4.73
N ALA A 33 2.92 -3.15 -4.91
CA ALA A 33 1.82 -3.34 -5.84
C ALA A 33 2.32 -3.54 -7.27
N ARG A 34 3.34 -2.78 -7.68
CA ARG A 34 3.98 -2.93 -8.99
C ARG A 34 4.71 -4.26 -9.10
N ALA A 35 5.51 -4.62 -8.11
CA ALA A 35 6.25 -5.88 -8.07
C ALA A 35 5.35 -7.11 -8.10
N LYS A 36 4.16 -7.03 -7.53
CA LYS A 36 3.14 -8.10 -7.52
C LYS A 36 2.15 -8.01 -8.68
N ASN A 37 2.42 -7.15 -9.64
CA ASN A 37 1.66 -7.02 -10.90
C ASN A 37 0.21 -6.51 -10.73
N CYS A 38 -0.13 -5.88 -9.64
CA CYS A 38 -1.45 -5.27 -9.41
C CYS A 38 -1.76 -4.18 -10.45
N VAL A 39 -0.71 -3.48 -10.90
CA VAL A 39 -0.80 -2.38 -11.86
C VAL A 39 -1.23 -2.81 -13.28
N ALA A 40 -1.22 -4.10 -13.58
CA ALA A 40 -1.77 -4.61 -14.84
C ALA A 40 -3.28 -4.36 -14.95
N CYS A 41 -4.00 -4.35 -13.84
CA CYS A 41 -5.45 -4.23 -13.79
C CYS A 41 -5.97 -3.06 -12.95
N HIS A 42 -5.16 -2.50 -12.06
CA HIS A 42 -5.55 -1.43 -11.15
C HIS A 42 -4.66 -0.20 -11.29
N ALA A 43 -5.28 0.97 -11.18
CA ALA A 43 -4.59 2.25 -11.08
C ALA A 43 -5.07 3.04 -9.86
N ALA A 44 -4.36 4.10 -9.48
CA ALA A 44 -4.68 4.88 -8.29
C ALA A 44 -6.04 5.56 -8.37
N ALA A 45 -6.33 6.23 -9.50
CA ALA A 45 -7.48 7.11 -9.65
C ALA A 45 -8.44 6.73 -10.79
N ASN A 46 -8.06 5.81 -11.67
CA ASN A 46 -8.84 5.46 -12.85
C ASN A 46 -9.09 3.95 -12.92
N LYS A 47 -10.29 3.59 -13.39
CA LYS A 47 -10.57 2.20 -13.73
C LYS A 47 -9.73 1.80 -14.95
N VAL A 48 -9.13 0.60 -14.87
CA VAL A 48 -8.45 -0.05 -16.00
C VAL A 48 -9.25 -1.31 -16.35
N VAL A 49 -8.80 -2.49 -15.95
CA VAL A 49 -9.59 -3.72 -15.96
C VAL A 49 -10.38 -3.82 -14.65
N GLY A 50 -9.71 -3.62 -13.53
CA GLY A 50 -10.31 -3.55 -12.21
C GLY A 50 -10.57 -2.12 -11.75
N PRO A 51 -11.23 -1.95 -10.60
CA PRO A 51 -11.53 -0.64 -10.04
C PRO A 51 -10.27 0.11 -9.60
N ALA A 52 -10.33 1.45 -9.61
CA ALA A 52 -9.29 2.30 -9.05
C ALA A 52 -9.13 2.04 -7.55
N TYR A 53 -7.92 2.16 -7.02
CA TYR A 53 -7.68 1.99 -5.59
C TYR A 53 -8.51 2.95 -4.73
N LYS A 54 -8.65 4.22 -5.16
CA LYS A 54 -9.46 5.19 -4.43
C LYS A 54 -10.95 4.81 -4.38
N ASP A 55 -11.46 4.16 -5.41
CA ASP A 55 -12.86 3.72 -5.46
C ASP A 55 -13.09 2.51 -4.56
N ILE A 56 -12.09 1.62 -4.47
CA ILE A 56 -12.09 0.52 -3.50
C ILE A 56 -12.12 1.08 -2.08
N ALA A 57 -11.25 2.03 -1.77
CA ALA A 57 -11.20 2.69 -0.46
C ALA A 57 -12.55 3.35 -0.11
N ALA A 58 -13.17 4.04 -1.06
CA ALA A 58 -14.46 4.68 -0.86
C ALA A 58 -15.59 3.66 -0.62
N LYS A 59 -15.63 2.58 -1.39
CA LYS A 59 -16.66 1.53 -1.25
C LYS A 59 -16.60 0.84 0.11
N TYR A 60 -15.41 0.58 0.62
CA TYR A 60 -15.21 -0.17 1.87
C TYR A 60 -14.99 0.73 3.09
N ALA A 61 -15.08 2.05 2.95
CA ALA A 61 -14.94 3.00 4.06
C ALA A 61 -15.94 2.67 5.17
N GLY A 62 -15.45 2.64 6.42
CA GLY A 62 -16.28 2.37 7.60
C GLY A 62 -16.69 0.91 7.81
N GLN A 63 -16.30 -0.01 6.92
CA GLN A 63 -16.55 -1.44 7.11
C GLN A 63 -15.45 -2.08 7.96
N ALA A 64 -15.80 -2.58 9.13
CA ALA A 64 -14.83 -3.13 10.09
C ALA A 64 -14.10 -4.39 9.57
N ASP A 65 -14.72 -5.16 8.70
CA ASP A 65 -14.21 -6.41 8.14
C ASP A 65 -13.56 -6.24 6.74
N ALA A 66 -13.47 -5.01 6.23
CA ALA A 66 -12.98 -4.71 4.89
C ALA A 66 -11.57 -5.25 4.64
N GLU A 67 -10.65 -5.08 5.60
CA GLU A 67 -9.28 -5.55 5.46
C GLU A 67 -9.23 -7.06 5.25
N ASN A 68 -9.89 -7.84 6.08
CA ASN A 68 -9.90 -9.30 5.97
C ASN A 68 -10.59 -9.77 4.69
N LYS A 69 -11.69 -9.15 4.30
CA LYS A 69 -12.39 -9.46 3.04
C LYS A 69 -11.49 -9.24 1.84
N LEU A 70 -10.81 -8.10 1.79
CA LEU A 70 -9.96 -7.73 0.65
C LEU A 70 -8.68 -8.53 0.61
N VAL A 71 -8.11 -8.92 1.75
CA VAL A 71 -6.99 -9.87 1.81
C VAL A 71 -7.38 -11.19 1.16
N GLN A 72 -8.54 -11.74 1.47
CA GLN A 72 -9.03 -12.96 0.84
C GLN A 72 -9.29 -12.77 -0.66
N LYS A 73 -9.79 -11.59 -1.07
CA LYS A 73 -9.99 -11.26 -2.48
C LYS A 73 -8.67 -11.25 -3.26
N VAL A 74 -7.62 -10.68 -2.70
CA VAL A 74 -6.27 -10.69 -3.31
C VAL A 74 -5.75 -12.12 -3.45
N LEU A 75 -5.85 -12.91 -2.40
CA LEU A 75 -5.30 -14.26 -2.36
C LEU A 75 -6.07 -15.26 -3.23
N LYS A 76 -7.39 -15.19 -3.24
CA LYS A 76 -8.28 -16.18 -3.85
C LYS A 76 -8.96 -15.69 -5.14
N GLY A 77 -8.94 -14.38 -5.40
CA GLY A 77 -9.66 -13.80 -6.52
C GLY A 77 -11.17 -13.80 -6.33
N GLY A 78 -11.88 -13.57 -7.40
CA GLY A 78 -13.35 -13.60 -7.46
C GLY A 78 -13.94 -12.53 -8.35
N SER A 79 -15.28 -12.50 -8.43
CA SER A 79 -16.04 -11.54 -9.22
C SER A 79 -17.33 -11.13 -8.48
N GLY A 80 -18.06 -10.18 -9.05
CA GLY A 80 -19.38 -9.78 -8.59
C GLY A 80 -19.42 -8.47 -7.83
N ALA A 81 -18.44 -8.17 -6.97
CA ALA A 81 -18.41 -6.92 -6.21
C ALA A 81 -18.32 -5.67 -7.11
N TRP A 82 -17.65 -5.79 -8.24
CA TRP A 82 -17.41 -4.73 -9.22
C TRP A 82 -17.86 -5.13 -10.64
N GLY A 83 -18.76 -6.06 -10.75
CA GLY A 83 -19.24 -6.59 -12.01
C GLY A 83 -18.76 -8.00 -12.32
N ALA A 84 -18.95 -8.42 -13.57
CA ALA A 84 -18.71 -9.80 -13.98
C ALA A 84 -17.26 -10.16 -14.27
N VAL A 85 -16.40 -9.15 -14.52
CA VAL A 85 -14.98 -9.40 -14.82
C VAL A 85 -14.28 -9.94 -13.57
N PRO A 86 -13.71 -11.16 -13.63
CA PRO A 86 -13.08 -11.75 -12.47
C PRO A 86 -11.69 -11.13 -12.19
N MET A 87 -11.37 -10.97 -10.91
CA MET A 87 -10.01 -10.77 -10.44
C MET A 87 -9.38 -12.16 -10.25
N PRO A 88 -8.24 -12.45 -10.88
CA PRO A 88 -7.59 -13.73 -10.68
C PRO A 88 -6.99 -13.85 -9.28
N ALA A 89 -6.84 -15.06 -8.79
CA ALA A 89 -6.09 -15.33 -7.57
C ALA A 89 -4.60 -14.95 -7.75
N ASN A 90 -4.01 -14.33 -6.74
CA ASN A 90 -2.62 -13.89 -6.78
C ASN A 90 -1.72 -14.85 -5.97
N GLY A 91 -1.37 -15.98 -6.57
CA GLY A 91 -0.52 -16.99 -5.93
C GLY A 91 0.90 -16.53 -5.60
N GLN A 92 1.35 -15.42 -6.21
CA GLN A 92 2.66 -14.80 -5.98
C GLN A 92 2.68 -13.86 -4.75
N VAL A 93 1.53 -13.62 -4.13
CA VAL A 93 1.37 -12.72 -2.98
C VAL A 93 1.19 -13.54 -1.72
N SER A 94 2.00 -13.29 -0.69
CA SER A 94 1.81 -13.87 0.64
C SER A 94 0.66 -13.19 1.38
N GLU A 95 0.13 -13.82 2.42
CA GLU A 95 -0.90 -13.22 3.26
C GLU A 95 -0.42 -11.89 3.89
N ALA A 96 0.81 -11.85 4.39
CA ALA A 96 1.40 -10.64 4.97
C ALA A 96 1.52 -9.52 3.92
N GLU A 97 1.95 -9.83 2.70
CA GLU A 97 2.01 -8.88 1.60
C GLU A 97 0.62 -8.41 1.18
N ALA A 98 -0.35 -9.30 1.09
CA ALA A 98 -1.75 -8.96 0.79
C ALA A 98 -2.31 -8.00 1.83
N ARG A 99 -2.05 -8.23 3.10
CA ARG A 99 -2.48 -7.35 4.19
C ARG A 99 -1.83 -5.97 4.12
N THR A 100 -0.56 -5.90 3.83
CA THR A 100 0.16 -4.65 3.61
C THR A 100 -0.44 -3.87 2.43
N LEU A 101 -0.68 -4.53 1.31
CA LEU A 101 -1.29 -3.93 0.12
C LEU A 101 -2.71 -3.44 0.40
N VAL A 102 -3.53 -4.24 1.05
CA VAL A 102 -4.93 -3.89 1.36
C VAL A 102 -5.01 -2.68 2.29
N LYS A 103 -4.20 -2.62 3.34
CA LYS A 103 -4.13 -1.44 4.23
C LYS A 103 -3.77 -0.18 3.44
N TRP A 104 -2.81 -0.27 2.56
CA TRP A 104 -2.41 0.84 1.71
C TRP A 104 -3.53 1.25 0.75
N ILE A 105 -4.19 0.29 0.08
CA ILE A 105 -5.32 0.56 -0.81
C ILE A 105 -6.45 1.26 -0.06
N LEU A 106 -6.82 0.78 1.12
CA LEU A 106 -7.87 1.36 1.95
C LEU A 106 -7.53 2.78 2.46
N SER A 107 -6.27 3.17 2.46
CA SER A 107 -5.82 4.51 2.82
C SER A 107 -5.90 5.52 1.68
N GLN A 108 -6.21 5.11 0.46
CA GLN A 108 -6.29 5.98 -0.71
C GLN A 108 -7.51 6.90 -0.63
N LYS A 109 -7.36 8.13 -1.13
CA LYS A 109 -8.42 9.16 -1.13
C LYS A 109 -8.65 9.72 -2.53
#